data_763323d550f5dd28ad1504833cee9fac
#
_entry.id   763323d550f5dd28ad1504833cee9fac
#
_cell.length_a   1.000
_cell.length_b   1.000
_cell.length_c   1.000
_cell.angle_alpha   90.00
_cell.angle_beta   90.00
_cell.angle_gamma   90.00
#
_symmetry.space_group_name_H-M   'P 1'
#
loop_
_entity.id
_entity.type
_entity.pdbx_description
1 polymer ?
#
loop_
_entity_poly.entity_id
_entity_poly.type
_entity_poly.pdbx_seq_one_letter_code
_entity_poly.pdbx_strand_id
1 'polypeptide(L)'
;MKTMHKAPTPTTALITTPFAPAEGPSIQLGILKSRLEEAGILSDNFYFNIKFFHELKKIGCHDIYNSTLPALVSEWFFSNVPFSRERGIFNLEAYSRLESFAFASGITMDKLFRIREEIIPRFIDSIIDEHDWENYSTVCFTLSYAQLNASFRLAKKIKEVNPCIKTVFGGAFSQIHDESCPEFMRVFDFIDYFILGDGEPVISDLLESIAGNKPVPNLPGIFYRENGKIKTTGGVSFLNDMNKSPIPDYTSYFNLYRSMGYSERIHHRQYMPIEMSRGCIWGQHKPCLL
;
A
#
# COMPACT_ATOMS: atom_id res chain seq x y z
N MET A 1 43.07 -16.04 7.38
CA MET A 1 41.97 -15.87 6.43
C MET A 1 40.91 -15.00 7.11
N LYS A 2 40.77 -13.73 6.72
CA LYS A 2 39.68 -12.87 7.22
C LYS A 2 38.43 -13.29 6.51
N THR A 3 37.46 -13.83 7.22
CA THR A 3 36.10 -14.03 6.73
C THR A 3 35.54 -12.67 6.31
N MET A 4 35.44 -12.46 5.02
CA MET A 4 34.67 -11.33 4.48
C MET A 4 33.21 -11.56 4.91
N HIS A 5 32.73 -10.82 5.90
CA HIS A 5 31.31 -10.71 6.17
C HIS A 5 30.68 -10.13 4.89
N LYS A 6 29.87 -10.93 4.21
CA LYS A 6 29.01 -10.49 3.12
C LYS A 6 28.15 -9.36 3.70
N ALA A 7 28.18 -8.18 3.09
CA ALA A 7 27.29 -7.09 3.50
C ALA A 7 25.85 -7.61 3.53
N PRO A 8 25.04 -7.25 4.52
CA PRO A 8 23.66 -7.70 4.57
C PRO A 8 22.97 -7.31 3.26
N THR A 9 22.30 -8.26 2.66
CA THR A 9 21.52 -8.03 1.42
C THR A 9 20.43 -7.00 1.77
N PRO A 10 20.27 -5.92 0.99
CA PRO A 10 19.26 -4.91 1.29
C PRO A 10 17.89 -5.57 1.36
N THR A 11 17.16 -5.31 2.44
CA THR A 11 15.81 -5.87 2.65
C THR A 11 14.77 -4.93 2.06
N THR A 12 13.72 -5.49 1.48
CA THR A 12 12.58 -4.76 0.94
C THR A 12 11.38 -4.92 1.85
N ALA A 13 10.68 -3.84 2.17
CA ALA A 13 9.40 -3.86 2.87
C ALA A 13 8.24 -3.79 1.86
N LEU A 14 7.33 -4.77 1.90
CA LEU A 14 6.07 -4.77 1.16
C LEU A 14 4.95 -4.36 2.11
N ILE A 15 4.21 -3.31 1.80
CA ILE A 15 3.28 -2.66 2.73
C ILE A 15 1.87 -2.60 2.15
N THR A 16 0.89 -3.03 2.94
CA THR A 16 -0.51 -2.69 2.76
C THR A 16 -1.01 -1.85 3.93
N THR A 17 -1.71 -0.77 3.60
CA THR A 17 -2.15 0.25 4.56
C THR A 17 -3.65 0.16 4.84
N PRO A 18 -4.17 0.85 5.89
CA PRO A 18 -5.61 1.11 6.02
C PRO A 18 -6.16 1.84 4.76
N PHE A 19 -7.34 1.60 4.27
CA PHE A 19 -8.37 0.67 4.72
C PHE A 19 -8.48 -0.57 3.81
N ALA A 20 -7.39 -1.27 3.56
CA ALA A 20 -7.51 -2.58 2.94
C ALA A 20 -8.34 -3.51 3.86
N PRO A 21 -9.11 -4.47 3.32
CA PRO A 21 -9.84 -5.44 4.13
C PRO A 21 -8.95 -6.13 5.16
N ALA A 22 -9.46 -6.31 6.37
CA ALA A 22 -8.72 -6.95 7.46
C ALA A 22 -9.01 -8.47 7.56
N GLU A 23 -10.09 -8.93 6.94
CA GLU A 23 -10.58 -10.32 7.04
C GLU A 23 -9.80 -11.32 6.16
N GLY A 24 -8.96 -10.83 5.27
CA GLY A 24 -8.15 -11.67 4.40
C GLY A 24 -6.80 -11.06 4.06
N PRO A 25 -5.82 -11.87 3.65
CA PRO A 25 -4.52 -11.37 3.23
C PRO A 25 -4.62 -10.59 1.91
N SER A 26 -3.68 -9.67 1.71
CA SER A 26 -3.51 -9.02 0.42
C SER A 26 -2.90 -10.00 -0.57
N ILE A 27 -3.64 -10.30 -1.65
CA ILE A 27 -3.13 -11.16 -2.73
C ILE A 27 -1.91 -10.53 -3.40
N GLN A 28 -1.92 -9.21 -3.57
CA GLN A 28 -0.81 -8.46 -4.16
C GLN A 28 0.48 -8.65 -3.35
N LEU A 29 0.40 -8.49 -2.01
CA LEU A 29 1.57 -8.71 -1.15
C LEU A 29 2.04 -10.16 -1.22
N GLY A 30 1.12 -11.11 -1.21
CA GLY A 30 1.45 -12.53 -1.29
C GLY A 30 2.17 -12.89 -2.59
N ILE A 31 1.67 -12.42 -3.73
CA ILE A 31 2.28 -12.64 -5.05
C ILE A 31 3.65 -11.96 -5.13
N LEU A 32 3.75 -10.69 -4.74
CA LEU A 32 5.03 -9.96 -4.79
C LEU A 32 6.07 -10.59 -3.86
N LYS A 33 5.67 -11.05 -2.66
CA LYS A 33 6.56 -11.78 -1.74
C LYS A 33 7.16 -13.00 -2.41
N SER A 34 6.32 -13.86 -2.98
CA SER A 34 6.78 -15.07 -3.66
C SER A 34 7.66 -14.76 -4.88
N ARG A 35 7.31 -13.72 -5.67
CA ARG A 35 8.12 -13.28 -6.80
C ARG A 35 9.50 -12.81 -6.38
N LEU A 36 9.62 -12.07 -5.29
CA LEU A 36 10.91 -11.63 -4.76
C LEU A 36 11.74 -12.79 -4.21
N GLU A 37 11.10 -13.74 -3.54
CA GLU A 37 11.77 -14.96 -3.07
C GLU A 37 12.34 -15.80 -4.23
N GLU A 38 11.58 -15.96 -5.32
CA GLU A 38 12.08 -16.62 -6.55
C GLU A 38 13.33 -15.94 -7.14
N ALA A 39 13.41 -14.60 -7.01
CA ALA A 39 14.56 -13.79 -7.42
C ALA A 39 15.68 -13.73 -6.37
N GLY A 40 15.53 -14.37 -5.21
CA GLY A 40 16.50 -14.31 -4.12
C GLY A 40 16.55 -12.98 -3.39
N ILE A 41 15.53 -12.13 -3.51
CA ILE A 41 15.40 -10.84 -2.85
C ILE A 41 14.66 -11.03 -1.53
N LEU A 42 15.33 -10.69 -0.41
CA LEU A 42 14.70 -10.75 0.91
C LEU A 42 13.68 -9.61 1.06
N SER A 43 12.48 -9.95 1.53
CA SER A 43 11.44 -8.98 1.77
C SER A 43 10.57 -9.34 2.99
N ASP A 44 10.06 -8.32 3.65
CA ASP A 44 9.12 -8.43 4.76
C ASP A 44 7.76 -7.86 4.37
N ASN A 45 6.69 -8.55 4.76
CA ASN A 45 5.32 -8.10 4.51
C ASN A 45 4.74 -7.43 5.76
N PHE A 46 4.26 -6.21 5.60
CA PHE A 46 3.62 -5.42 6.65
C PHE A 46 2.14 -5.21 6.36
N TYR A 47 1.30 -5.74 7.23
CA TYR A 47 -0.15 -5.62 7.17
C TYR A 47 -0.65 -4.57 8.17
N PHE A 48 -0.40 -3.29 7.89
CA PHE A 48 -0.81 -2.19 8.77
C PHE A 48 -2.32 -1.97 8.79
N ASN A 49 -3.04 -2.46 7.80
CA ASN A 49 -4.50 -2.52 7.81
C ASN A 49 -5.03 -3.35 9.00
N ILE A 50 -4.42 -4.52 9.29
CA ILE A 50 -4.84 -5.36 10.42
C ILE A 50 -4.47 -4.70 11.74
N LYS A 51 -3.26 -4.12 11.85
CA LYS A 51 -2.85 -3.39 13.05
C LYS A 51 -3.82 -2.24 13.34
N PHE A 52 -4.23 -1.47 12.33
CA PHE A 52 -5.18 -0.36 12.49
C PHE A 52 -6.59 -0.86 12.85
N PHE A 53 -7.07 -1.92 12.21
CA PHE A 53 -8.32 -2.59 12.62
C PHE A 53 -8.30 -2.96 14.10
N HIS A 54 -7.18 -3.52 14.59
CA HIS A 54 -7.01 -3.85 16.00
C HIS A 54 -7.06 -2.61 16.90
N GLU A 55 -6.44 -1.50 16.52
CA GLU A 55 -6.53 -0.24 17.26
C GLU A 55 -7.96 0.29 17.33
N LEU A 56 -8.70 0.25 16.21
CA LEU A 56 -10.11 0.64 16.20
C LEU A 56 -10.98 -0.29 17.05
N LYS A 57 -10.65 -1.58 17.14
CA LYS A 57 -11.36 -2.54 17.99
C LYS A 57 -11.19 -2.23 19.47
N LYS A 58 -10.01 -1.80 19.91
CA LYS A 58 -9.75 -1.39 21.31
C LYS A 58 -10.65 -0.25 21.76
N ILE A 59 -11.05 0.63 20.85
CA ILE A 59 -11.93 1.79 21.13
C ILE A 59 -13.39 1.58 20.72
N GLY A 60 -13.76 0.34 20.33
CA GLY A 60 -15.13 -0.01 19.90
C GLY A 60 -15.57 0.65 18.59
N CYS A 61 -14.66 0.92 17.68
CA CYS A 61 -14.92 1.58 16.39
C CYS A 61 -14.54 0.71 15.17
N HIS A 62 -14.38 -0.61 15.35
CA HIS A 62 -13.96 -1.51 14.27
C HIS A 62 -15.03 -1.69 13.17
N ASP A 63 -16.30 -1.39 13.45
CA ASP A 63 -17.37 -1.42 12.46
C ASP A 63 -17.16 -0.46 11.29
N ILE A 64 -16.27 0.53 11.45
CA ILE A 64 -15.81 1.37 10.34
C ILE A 64 -15.24 0.53 9.19
N TYR A 65 -14.51 -0.56 9.49
CA TYR A 65 -14.02 -1.49 8.47
C TYR A 65 -15.11 -2.35 7.85
N ASN A 66 -16.15 -2.67 8.62
CA ASN A 66 -17.24 -3.54 8.18
C ASN A 66 -18.33 -2.76 7.44
N SER A 67 -18.38 -1.46 7.62
CA SER A 67 -19.29 -0.60 6.86
C SER A 67 -18.77 -0.44 5.43
N THR A 68 -19.69 -0.23 4.48
CA THR A 68 -19.33 0.17 3.12
C THR A 68 -18.73 1.59 3.20
N LEU A 69 -17.47 1.65 3.65
CA LEU A 69 -16.78 2.92 3.84
C LEU A 69 -16.57 3.56 2.46
N PRO A 70 -17.19 4.71 2.18
CA PRO A 70 -16.91 5.41 0.93
C PRO A 70 -15.41 5.73 0.85
N ALA A 71 -14.78 5.48 -0.28
CA ALA A 71 -13.35 5.75 -0.46
C ALA A 71 -12.97 7.18 -0.04
N LEU A 72 -13.87 8.13 -0.26
CA LEU A 72 -13.68 9.53 0.14
C LEU A 72 -13.54 9.70 1.66
N VAL A 73 -14.30 8.94 2.46
CA VAL A 73 -14.22 9.01 3.94
C VAL A 73 -12.94 8.36 4.45
N SER A 74 -12.52 7.24 3.87
CA SER A 74 -11.25 6.60 4.23
C SER A 74 -10.06 7.48 3.89
N GLU A 75 -10.07 8.13 2.73
CA GLU A 75 -9.04 9.10 2.36
C GLU A 75 -9.05 10.32 3.27
N TRP A 76 -10.22 10.79 3.71
CA TRP A 76 -10.33 11.90 4.66
C TRP A 76 -9.64 11.58 6.00
N PHE A 77 -9.76 10.37 6.52
CA PHE A 77 -9.12 10.01 7.78
C PHE A 77 -7.60 10.24 7.76
N PHE A 78 -6.94 9.96 6.66
CA PHE A 78 -5.49 10.07 6.54
C PHE A 78 -5.00 11.35 5.84
N SER A 79 -5.88 12.27 5.44
CA SER A 79 -5.54 13.43 4.60
C SER A 79 -4.75 14.56 5.28
N ASN A 80 -4.48 14.49 6.58
CA ASN A 80 -3.87 15.60 7.33
C ASN A 80 -2.40 15.89 7.02
N VAL A 81 -1.71 15.04 6.27
CA VAL A 81 -0.25 15.16 6.13
C VAL A 81 0.24 15.43 4.73
N PRO A 82 -0.33 14.90 3.64
CA PRO A 82 0.10 15.35 2.32
C PRO A 82 -0.35 16.77 2.02
N PHE A 83 -1.45 17.21 2.65
CA PHE A 83 -2.04 18.52 2.43
C PHE A 83 -1.95 19.35 3.71
N SER A 84 -1.43 20.58 3.62
CA SER A 84 -1.41 21.50 4.77
C SER A 84 -2.82 21.73 5.31
N ARG A 85 -2.95 21.98 6.63
CA ARG A 85 -4.24 22.32 7.27
C ARG A 85 -5.00 23.43 6.54
N GLU A 86 -4.29 24.38 5.93
CA GLU A 86 -4.86 25.53 5.23
C GLU A 86 -5.52 25.17 3.89
N ARG A 87 -5.22 24.01 3.31
CA ARG A 87 -5.85 23.49 2.09
C ARG A 87 -6.85 22.37 2.37
N GLY A 88 -7.29 22.23 3.61
CA GLY A 88 -8.34 21.28 3.96
C GLY A 88 -9.57 21.53 3.08
N ILE A 89 -9.82 20.65 2.12
CA ILE A 89 -11.05 20.64 1.30
C ILE A 89 -12.18 20.18 2.22
N PHE A 90 -12.47 20.97 3.23
CA PHE A 90 -13.66 20.84 4.04
C PHE A 90 -14.71 21.77 3.45
N ASN A 91 -15.32 21.31 2.33
CA ASN A 91 -16.52 21.95 1.87
C ASN A 91 -17.75 21.35 2.58
N LEU A 92 -18.86 22.03 2.50
CA LEU A 92 -20.12 21.63 3.11
C LEU A 92 -20.58 20.22 2.65
N GLU A 93 -20.26 19.85 1.40
CA GLU A 93 -20.59 18.56 0.82
C GLU A 93 -19.78 17.41 1.47
N ALA A 94 -18.48 17.60 1.68
CA ALA A 94 -17.65 16.61 2.38
C ALA A 94 -18.13 16.39 3.82
N TYR A 95 -18.55 17.47 4.50
CA TYR A 95 -19.10 17.38 5.84
C TYR A 95 -20.41 16.59 5.87
N SER A 96 -21.34 16.87 4.96
CA SER A 96 -22.61 16.16 4.88
C SER A 96 -22.44 14.66 4.57
N ARG A 97 -21.42 14.30 3.78
CA ARG A 97 -21.06 12.89 3.54
C ARG A 97 -20.52 12.20 4.78
N LEU A 98 -19.73 12.92 5.59
CA LEU A 98 -19.26 12.39 6.88
C LEU A 98 -20.40 12.20 7.87
N GLU A 99 -21.35 13.16 7.97
CA GLU A 99 -22.54 13.02 8.80
C GLU A 99 -23.39 11.82 8.36
N SER A 100 -23.61 11.68 7.07
CA SER A 100 -24.35 10.53 6.50
C SER A 100 -23.66 9.21 6.83
N PHE A 101 -22.34 9.16 6.72
CA PHE A 101 -21.55 7.99 7.10
C PHE A 101 -21.63 7.73 8.61
N ALA A 102 -21.48 8.75 9.45
CA ALA A 102 -21.58 8.66 10.90
C ALA A 102 -22.93 8.07 11.31
N PHE A 103 -24.01 8.59 10.74
CA PHE A 103 -25.37 8.10 10.98
C PHE A 103 -25.54 6.62 10.56
N ALA A 104 -25.11 6.29 9.34
CA ALA A 104 -25.25 4.93 8.80
C ALA A 104 -24.41 3.89 9.57
N SER A 105 -23.25 4.29 10.11
CA SER A 105 -22.36 3.40 10.87
C SER A 105 -22.64 3.38 12.37
N GLY A 106 -23.58 4.20 12.88
CA GLY A 106 -23.85 4.35 14.30
C GLY A 106 -22.70 4.95 15.11
N ILE A 107 -21.79 5.68 14.44
CA ILE A 107 -20.61 6.31 15.04
C ILE A 107 -20.84 7.81 15.11
N THR A 108 -20.53 8.43 16.24
CA THR A 108 -20.68 9.89 16.38
C THR A 108 -19.60 10.65 15.63
N MET A 109 -19.90 11.85 15.19
CA MET A 109 -18.92 12.75 14.55
C MET A 109 -17.69 12.97 15.43
N ASP A 110 -17.87 13.17 16.75
CA ASP A 110 -16.76 13.34 17.69
C ASP A 110 -15.81 12.13 17.68
N LYS A 111 -16.34 10.92 17.58
CA LYS A 111 -15.50 9.71 17.45
C LYS A 111 -14.74 9.69 16.14
N LEU A 112 -15.35 10.11 15.02
CA LEU A 112 -14.66 10.18 13.73
C LEU A 112 -13.52 11.20 13.80
N PHE A 113 -13.74 12.38 14.35
CA PHE A 113 -12.69 13.38 14.56
C PHE A 113 -11.60 12.89 15.51
N ARG A 114 -11.97 12.23 16.60
CA ARG A 114 -11.00 11.64 17.53
C ARG A 114 -10.10 10.58 16.85
N ILE A 115 -10.68 9.73 16.00
CA ILE A 115 -9.90 8.75 15.23
C ILE A 115 -8.89 9.48 14.35
N ARG A 116 -9.32 10.50 13.62
CA ARG A 116 -8.49 11.27 12.71
C ARG A 116 -7.38 12.06 13.42
N GLU A 117 -7.72 12.78 14.50
CA GLU A 117 -6.83 13.76 15.12
C GLU A 117 -5.93 13.15 16.21
N GLU A 118 -6.35 12.03 16.83
CA GLU A 118 -5.60 11.42 17.92
C GLU A 118 -5.10 10.00 17.59
N ILE A 119 -5.99 9.13 17.11
CA ILE A 119 -5.65 7.70 16.94
C ILE A 119 -4.71 7.49 15.76
N ILE A 120 -5.04 8.09 14.63
CA ILE A 120 -4.20 7.93 13.41
C ILE A 120 -2.79 8.50 13.59
N PRO A 121 -2.57 9.71 14.15
CA PRO A 121 -1.22 10.16 14.41
C PRO A 121 -0.41 9.19 15.29
N ARG A 122 -0.98 8.76 16.42
CA ARG A 122 -0.33 7.79 17.32
C ARG A 122 -0.06 6.44 16.64
N PHE A 123 -0.99 6.00 15.81
CA PHE A 123 -0.83 4.77 15.03
C PHE A 123 0.33 4.87 14.04
N ILE A 124 0.44 5.98 13.30
CA ILE A 124 1.55 6.20 12.37
C ILE A 124 2.88 6.29 13.14
N ASP A 125 2.92 7.04 14.25
CA ASP A 125 4.13 7.15 15.06
C ASP A 125 4.54 5.79 15.63
N SER A 126 3.59 4.96 16.10
CA SER A 126 3.90 3.60 16.58
C SER A 126 4.49 2.71 15.48
N ILE A 127 4.04 2.83 14.23
CA ILE A 127 4.63 2.10 13.10
C ILE A 127 6.09 2.53 12.89
N ILE A 128 6.38 3.81 13.04
CA ILE A 128 7.75 4.31 12.87
C ILE A 128 8.64 3.79 13.99
N ASP A 129 8.17 3.82 15.24
CA ASP A 129 8.93 3.43 16.43
C ASP A 129 9.13 1.91 16.56
N GLU A 130 8.15 1.10 16.09
CA GLU A 130 8.19 -0.36 16.19
C GLU A 130 9.08 -1.05 15.18
N HIS A 131 9.52 -0.35 14.12
CA HIS A 131 10.27 -0.94 13.02
C HIS A 131 11.55 -0.17 12.72
N ASP A 132 12.66 -0.89 12.57
CA ASP A 132 13.94 -0.33 12.18
C ASP A 132 14.01 -0.10 10.67
N TRP A 133 13.54 1.08 10.24
CA TRP A 133 13.48 1.46 8.83
C TRP A 133 14.86 1.66 8.18
N GLU A 134 15.92 1.75 8.97
CA GLU A 134 17.30 1.83 8.45
C GLU A 134 17.77 0.51 7.83
N ASN A 135 17.15 -0.61 8.22
CA ASN A 135 17.43 -1.93 7.66
C ASN A 135 16.81 -2.15 6.25
N TYR A 136 16.01 -1.21 5.77
CA TYR A 136 15.37 -1.33 4.47
C TYR A 136 15.97 -0.36 3.47
N SER A 137 16.30 -0.87 2.29
CA SER A 137 16.70 -0.04 1.14
C SER A 137 15.50 0.46 0.34
N THR A 138 14.39 -0.30 0.38
CA THR A 138 13.20 -0.01 -0.40
C THR A 138 11.93 -0.35 0.37
N VAL A 139 10.92 0.49 0.24
CA VAL A 139 9.56 0.25 0.70
C VAL A 139 8.60 0.29 -0.47
N CYS A 140 7.78 -0.74 -0.62
CA CYS A 140 6.82 -0.89 -1.69
C CYS A 140 5.40 -0.83 -1.13
N PHE A 141 4.56 0.05 -1.70
CA PHE A 141 3.17 0.22 -1.31
C PHE A 141 2.25 -0.31 -2.40
N THR A 142 1.35 -1.22 -2.02
CA THR A 142 0.25 -1.63 -2.90
C THR A 142 -0.91 -0.67 -2.69
N LEU A 143 -1.26 0.07 -3.74
CA LEU A 143 -2.36 1.02 -3.70
C LEU A 143 -3.64 0.41 -4.24
N SER A 144 -4.69 0.55 -3.46
CA SER A 144 -6.08 0.32 -3.85
C SER A 144 -6.91 1.55 -3.46
N TYR A 145 -8.19 1.56 -3.81
CA TYR A 145 -9.11 2.58 -3.30
C TYR A 145 -9.08 2.59 -1.77
N ALA A 146 -9.20 3.78 -1.19
CA ALA A 146 -9.18 3.99 0.25
C ALA A 146 -7.81 3.83 0.96
N GLN A 147 -6.70 3.68 0.21
CA GLN A 147 -5.37 3.48 0.78
C GLN A 147 -4.36 4.59 0.42
N LEU A 148 -4.74 5.53 -0.46
CA LEU A 148 -3.81 6.50 -1.04
C LEU A 148 -3.18 7.39 0.04
N ASN A 149 -4.00 8.11 0.80
CA ASN A 149 -3.51 9.03 1.82
C ASN A 149 -2.82 8.32 2.99
N ALA A 150 -3.27 7.13 3.37
CA ALA A 150 -2.59 6.31 4.38
C ALA A 150 -1.18 5.92 3.93
N SER A 151 -1.04 5.48 2.68
CA SER A 151 0.26 5.10 2.09
C SER A 151 1.19 6.30 1.94
N PHE A 152 0.68 7.43 1.46
CA PHE A 152 1.46 8.65 1.30
C PHE A 152 1.93 9.22 2.64
N ARG A 153 1.07 9.22 3.65
CA ARG A 153 1.42 9.66 4.99
C ARG A 153 2.52 8.80 5.59
N LEU A 154 2.40 7.48 5.48
CA LEU A 154 3.40 6.55 5.99
C LEU A 154 4.72 6.66 5.22
N ALA A 155 4.68 6.70 3.89
CA ALA A 155 5.88 6.86 3.07
C ALA A 155 6.66 8.14 3.41
N LYS A 156 5.95 9.26 3.58
CA LYS A 156 6.56 10.52 4.00
C LYS A 156 7.25 10.36 5.36
N LYS A 157 6.58 9.76 6.34
CA LYS A 157 7.15 9.52 7.67
C LYS A 157 8.37 8.60 7.64
N ILE A 158 8.34 7.54 6.86
CA ILE A 158 9.50 6.65 6.67
C ILE A 158 10.67 7.41 6.04
N LYS A 159 10.41 8.27 5.04
CA LYS A 159 11.44 9.13 4.43
C LYS A 159 12.03 10.17 5.42
N GLU A 160 11.24 10.65 6.37
CA GLU A 160 11.73 11.55 7.42
C GLU A 160 12.76 10.85 8.33
N VAL A 161 12.60 9.55 8.59
CA VAL A 161 13.52 8.73 9.39
C VAL A 161 14.70 8.22 8.57
N ASN A 162 14.43 7.71 7.36
CA ASN A 162 15.45 7.23 6.44
C ASN A 162 15.34 7.93 5.06
N PRO A 163 15.99 9.09 4.86
CA PRO A 163 15.92 9.82 3.59
C PRO A 163 16.47 9.04 2.38
N CYS A 164 17.34 8.05 2.62
CA CYS A 164 17.97 7.25 1.57
C CYS A 164 17.05 6.13 1.04
N ILE A 165 16.05 5.72 1.84
CA ILE A 165 15.14 4.65 1.46
C ILE A 165 14.39 4.99 0.16
N LYS A 166 14.25 4.02 -0.73
CA LYS A 166 13.48 4.22 -1.97
C LYS A 166 12.04 3.79 -1.79
N THR A 167 11.13 4.60 -2.28
CA THR A 167 9.69 4.30 -2.25
C THR A 167 9.20 3.88 -3.62
N VAL A 168 8.48 2.78 -3.67
CA VAL A 168 7.85 2.23 -4.88
C VAL A 168 6.35 2.12 -4.64
N PHE A 169 5.56 2.71 -5.51
CA PHE A 169 4.11 2.63 -5.47
C PHE A 169 3.58 1.86 -6.68
N GLY A 170 2.49 1.14 -6.50
CA GLY A 170 1.83 0.39 -7.58
C GLY A 170 0.53 -0.23 -7.09
N GLY A 171 -0.11 -1.06 -7.92
CA GLY A 171 -1.35 -1.76 -7.60
C GLY A 171 -2.55 -1.24 -8.38
N ALA A 172 -3.75 -1.70 -8.03
CA ALA A 172 -4.98 -1.48 -8.80
C ALA A 172 -5.30 0.01 -9.06
N PHE A 173 -4.93 0.90 -8.12
CA PHE A 173 -5.14 2.33 -8.28
C PHE A 173 -4.39 2.88 -9.49
N SER A 174 -3.14 2.46 -9.71
CA SER A 174 -2.32 2.96 -10.83
C SER A 174 -2.86 2.54 -12.19
N GLN A 175 -3.53 1.41 -12.28
CA GLN A 175 -4.12 0.91 -13.54
C GLN A 175 -5.30 1.76 -14.02
N ILE A 176 -6.03 2.38 -13.09
CA ILE A 176 -7.24 3.17 -13.40
C ILE A 176 -6.91 4.65 -13.55
N HIS A 177 -5.82 5.10 -12.93
CA HIS A 177 -5.44 6.50 -12.83
C HIS A 177 -4.00 6.73 -13.32
N ASP A 178 -3.66 6.19 -14.50
CA ASP A 178 -2.32 6.28 -15.09
C ASP A 178 -1.81 7.71 -15.25
N GLU A 179 -2.70 8.63 -15.67
CA GLU A 179 -2.39 10.06 -15.78
C GLU A 179 -2.06 10.72 -14.44
N SER A 180 -2.54 10.16 -13.33
CA SER A 180 -2.32 10.70 -11.99
C SER A 180 -0.94 10.34 -11.43
N CYS A 181 -0.33 9.24 -11.88
CA CYS A 181 0.95 8.77 -11.35
C CYS A 181 2.08 9.82 -11.47
N PRO A 182 2.34 10.43 -12.66
CA PRO A 182 3.34 11.47 -12.77
C PRO A 182 2.97 12.75 -11.99
N GLU A 183 1.67 13.08 -11.87
CA GLU A 183 1.24 14.25 -11.09
C GLU A 183 1.50 14.05 -9.60
N PHE A 184 1.21 12.87 -9.04
CA PHE A 184 1.59 12.57 -7.65
C PHE A 184 3.10 12.68 -7.44
N MET A 185 3.90 12.19 -8.37
CA MET A 185 5.36 12.33 -8.28
C MET A 185 5.82 13.78 -8.39
N ARG A 186 5.10 14.66 -9.12
CA ARG A 186 5.43 16.12 -9.17
C ARG A 186 5.13 16.82 -7.85
N VAL A 187 4.01 16.46 -7.23
CA VAL A 187 3.53 17.08 -5.99
C VAL A 187 4.28 16.54 -4.76
N PHE A 188 4.61 15.25 -4.75
CA PHE A 188 5.18 14.55 -3.61
C PHE A 188 6.59 14.06 -3.91
N ASP A 189 7.56 14.69 -3.29
CA ASP A 189 8.99 14.40 -3.46
C ASP A 189 9.43 13.07 -2.83
N PHE A 190 8.64 12.57 -1.89
CA PHE A 190 8.87 11.27 -1.25
C PHE A 190 8.51 10.07 -2.14
N ILE A 191 7.98 10.25 -3.34
CA ILE A 191 7.69 9.19 -4.30
C ILE A 191 8.88 9.07 -5.27
N ASP A 192 9.63 7.95 -5.20
CA ASP A 192 10.76 7.70 -6.11
C ASP A 192 10.33 6.96 -7.38
N TYR A 193 9.45 5.96 -7.25
CA TYR A 193 8.99 5.10 -8.35
C TYR A 193 7.49 4.85 -8.29
N PHE A 194 6.90 4.69 -9.48
CA PHE A 194 5.53 4.20 -9.66
C PHE A 194 5.52 3.10 -10.71
N ILE A 195 4.84 1.97 -10.41
CA ILE A 195 4.62 0.87 -11.35
C ILE A 195 3.19 0.97 -11.86
N LEU A 196 3.03 1.14 -13.16
CA LEU A 196 1.75 1.15 -13.86
C LEU A 196 1.46 -0.24 -14.40
N GLY A 197 0.36 -0.84 -13.95
CA GLY A 197 -0.04 -2.20 -14.30
C GLY A 197 0.41 -3.24 -13.27
N ASP A 198 0.72 -4.45 -13.75
CA ASP A 198 1.11 -5.57 -12.91
C ASP A 198 2.54 -5.43 -12.39
N GLY A 199 2.74 -5.63 -11.10
CA GLY A 199 4.05 -5.51 -10.47
C GLY A 199 4.98 -6.68 -10.75
N GLU A 200 4.43 -7.89 -10.88
CA GLU A 200 5.20 -9.14 -10.95
C GLU A 200 6.23 -9.19 -12.09
N PRO A 201 5.93 -8.66 -13.29
CA PRO A 201 6.89 -8.72 -14.39
C PRO A 201 8.10 -7.80 -14.22
N VAL A 202 8.01 -6.78 -13.35
CA VAL A 202 9.01 -5.70 -13.32
C VAL A 202 9.66 -5.49 -11.94
N ILE A 203 9.05 -5.96 -10.86
CA ILE A 203 9.45 -5.59 -9.50
C ILE A 203 10.86 -6.10 -9.15
N SER A 204 11.20 -7.34 -9.50
CA SER A 204 12.50 -7.92 -9.16
C SER A 204 13.65 -7.16 -9.84
N ASP A 205 13.55 -6.92 -11.14
CA ASP A 205 14.57 -6.20 -11.90
C ASP A 205 14.71 -4.74 -11.43
N LEU A 206 13.58 -4.10 -11.07
CA LEU A 206 13.59 -2.75 -10.52
C LEU A 206 14.32 -2.71 -9.17
N LEU A 207 14.00 -3.63 -8.26
CA LEU A 207 14.65 -3.68 -6.94
C LEU A 207 16.14 -4.02 -7.02
N GLU A 208 16.54 -4.92 -7.92
CA GLU A 208 17.95 -5.20 -8.21
C GLU A 208 18.68 -3.96 -8.74
N SER A 209 18.03 -3.19 -9.60
CA SER A 209 18.60 -1.96 -10.13
C SER A 209 18.76 -0.90 -9.03
N ILE A 210 17.76 -0.75 -8.16
CA ILE A 210 17.82 0.14 -7.00
C ILE A 210 18.97 -0.27 -6.06
N ALA A 211 19.03 -1.56 -5.67
CA ALA A 211 20.03 -2.07 -4.75
C ALA A 211 21.46 -1.96 -5.32
N GLY A 212 21.60 -2.17 -6.63
CA GLY A 212 22.88 -2.07 -7.34
C GLY A 212 23.25 -0.66 -7.76
N ASN A 213 22.44 0.34 -7.49
CA ASN A 213 22.56 1.71 -8.00
C ASN A 213 22.78 1.73 -9.54
N LYS A 214 22.01 0.88 -10.25
CA LYS A 214 22.04 0.74 -11.70
C LYS A 214 20.95 1.57 -12.36
N PRO A 215 21.03 1.83 -13.67
CA PRO A 215 19.94 2.44 -14.41
C PRO A 215 18.64 1.66 -14.27
N VAL A 216 17.51 2.37 -14.30
CA VAL A 216 16.17 1.75 -14.27
C VAL A 216 16.04 0.76 -15.44
N PRO A 217 15.54 -0.46 -15.21
CA PRO A 217 15.43 -1.46 -16.27
C PRO A 217 14.49 -0.97 -17.38
N ASN A 218 14.82 -1.30 -18.63
CA ASN A 218 13.97 -0.96 -19.78
C ASN A 218 12.78 -1.93 -19.90
N LEU A 219 11.93 -1.93 -18.85
CA LEU A 219 10.70 -2.71 -18.76
C LEU A 219 9.50 -1.75 -18.78
N PRO A 220 8.34 -2.15 -19.33
CA PRO A 220 7.19 -1.25 -19.45
C PRO A 220 6.59 -0.86 -18.09
N GLY A 221 6.00 0.33 -18.03
CA GLY A 221 5.15 0.75 -16.92
C GLY A 221 5.90 1.33 -15.72
N ILE A 222 7.16 1.73 -15.83
CA ILE A 222 7.91 2.31 -14.70
C ILE A 222 7.98 3.83 -14.87
N PHE A 223 7.44 4.56 -13.91
CA PHE A 223 7.72 5.98 -13.71
C PHE A 223 8.77 6.11 -12.61
N TYR A 224 9.74 7.01 -12.78
CA TYR A 224 10.82 7.22 -11.82
C TYR A 224 11.35 8.64 -11.82
N ARG A 225 11.99 9.01 -10.71
CA ARG A 225 12.62 10.32 -10.55
C ARG A 225 14.12 10.22 -10.81
N GLU A 226 14.62 11.02 -11.74
CA GLU A 226 16.03 11.13 -12.04
C GLU A 226 16.43 12.59 -12.20
N ASN A 227 17.41 13.05 -11.43
CA ASN A 227 17.90 14.44 -11.44
C ASN A 227 16.76 15.48 -11.29
N GLY A 228 15.79 15.20 -10.40
CA GLY A 228 14.64 16.05 -10.14
C GLY A 228 13.54 16.02 -11.22
N LYS A 229 13.76 15.30 -12.33
CA LYS A 229 12.77 15.13 -13.39
C LYS A 229 12.08 13.79 -13.29
N ILE A 230 10.80 13.76 -13.65
CA ILE A 230 10.03 12.53 -13.74
C ILE A 230 10.19 11.98 -15.14
N LYS A 231 10.57 10.72 -15.22
CA LYS A 231 10.77 9.95 -16.46
C LYS A 231 9.86 8.73 -16.44
N THR A 232 9.65 8.13 -17.60
CA THR A 232 8.94 6.87 -17.76
C THR A 232 9.64 5.99 -18.78
N THR A 233 9.55 4.68 -18.57
CA THR A 233 9.95 3.68 -19.56
C THR A 233 8.87 3.45 -20.62
N GLY A 234 7.70 4.06 -20.45
CA GLY A 234 6.55 3.93 -21.36
C GLY A 234 5.78 2.62 -21.19
N GLY A 235 4.61 2.57 -21.80
CA GLY A 235 3.73 1.39 -21.77
C GLY A 235 3.14 1.08 -20.39
N VAL A 236 2.54 -0.10 -20.30
CA VAL A 236 1.94 -0.65 -19.07
C VAL A 236 2.48 -2.05 -18.87
N SER A 237 2.83 -2.39 -17.64
CA SER A 237 3.28 -3.75 -17.30
C SER A 237 2.08 -4.70 -17.21
N PHE A 238 2.12 -5.79 -17.95
CA PHE A 238 1.08 -6.83 -17.91
C PHE A 238 1.70 -8.22 -17.76
N LEU A 239 1.08 -9.04 -16.92
CA LEU A 239 1.34 -10.46 -16.84
C LEU A 239 0.48 -11.18 -17.89
N ASN A 240 1.04 -11.46 -19.06
CA ASN A 240 0.31 -12.06 -20.18
C ASN A 240 0.04 -13.57 -20.03
N ASP A 241 0.66 -14.23 -19.07
CA ASP A 241 0.56 -15.66 -18.84
C ASP A 241 0.42 -15.92 -17.33
N MET A 242 -0.78 -16.30 -16.90
CA MET A 242 -1.07 -16.58 -15.48
C MET A 242 -0.27 -17.74 -14.91
N ASN A 243 0.25 -18.65 -15.74
CA ASN A 243 1.13 -19.73 -15.26
C ASN A 243 2.48 -19.21 -14.75
N LYS A 244 2.82 -17.96 -15.06
CA LYS A 244 4.01 -17.26 -14.56
C LYS A 244 3.75 -16.48 -13.26
N SER A 245 2.49 -16.38 -12.81
CA SER A 245 2.18 -15.82 -11.51
C SER A 245 2.58 -16.80 -10.42
N PRO A 246 3.38 -16.40 -9.43
CA PRO A 246 3.73 -17.29 -8.34
C PRO A 246 2.52 -17.57 -7.43
N ILE A 247 2.58 -18.67 -6.70
CA ILE A 247 1.60 -18.94 -5.64
C ILE A 247 1.78 -17.91 -4.52
N PRO A 248 0.73 -17.19 -4.10
CA PRO A 248 0.86 -16.16 -3.08
C PRO A 248 1.32 -16.71 -1.73
N ASP A 249 2.30 -16.08 -1.09
CA ASP A 249 2.69 -16.38 0.29
C ASP A 249 1.90 -15.52 1.28
N TYR A 250 1.07 -16.17 2.08
CA TYR A 250 0.25 -15.54 3.13
C TYR A 250 0.77 -15.80 4.55
N THR A 251 1.94 -16.39 4.70
CA THR A 251 2.51 -16.77 6.00
C THR A 251 2.59 -15.61 6.97
N SER A 252 3.08 -14.45 6.52
CA SER A 252 3.21 -13.26 7.36
C SER A 252 1.85 -12.73 7.86
N TYR A 253 0.81 -12.80 7.02
CA TYR A 253 -0.55 -12.41 7.40
C TYR A 253 -1.07 -13.30 8.54
N PHE A 254 -1.03 -14.61 8.36
CA PHE A 254 -1.56 -15.54 9.37
C PHE A 254 -0.75 -15.51 10.67
N ASN A 255 0.56 -15.30 10.60
CA ASN A 255 1.39 -15.14 11.79
C ASN A 255 1.00 -13.89 12.58
N LEU A 256 0.84 -12.74 11.90
CA LEU A 256 0.39 -11.50 12.53
C LEU A 256 -1.02 -11.66 13.12
N TYR A 257 -1.94 -12.26 12.37
CA TYR A 257 -3.31 -12.47 12.80
C TYR A 257 -3.39 -13.30 14.09
N ARG A 258 -2.64 -14.40 14.16
CA ARG A 258 -2.55 -15.24 15.36
C ARG A 258 -1.89 -14.50 16.53
N SER A 259 -0.83 -13.73 16.30
CA SER A 259 -0.15 -12.98 17.36
C SER A 259 -1.03 -11.92 18.02
N MET A 260 -2.04 -11.42 17.29
CA MET A 260 -3.04 -10.49 17.82
C MET A 260 -4.18 -11.16 18.57
N GLY A 261 -4.11 -12.48 18.79
CA GLY A 261 -5.13 -13.24 19.52
C GLY A 261 -6.39 -13.54 18.70
N TYR A 262 -6.34 -13.33 17.39
CA TYR A 262 -7.41 -13.75 16.51
C TYR A 262 -7.26 -15.24 16.20
N SER A 263 -8.20 -16.07 16.68
CA SER A 263 -8.23 -17.48 16.32
C SER A 263 -9.09 -17.69 15.09
N GLU A 264 -8.78 -18.74 14.32
CA GLU A 264 -9.52 -19.16 13.12
C GLU A 264 -11.04 -19.39 13.39
N ARG A 265 -11.43 -19.55 14.66
CA ARG A 265 -12.81 -19.81 15.07
C ARG A 265 -13.64 -18.55 15.36
N ILE A 266 -13.03 -17.36 15.49
CA ILE A 266 -13.72 -16.16 15.98
C ILE A 266 -14.36 -15.35 14.85
N HIS A 267 -13.89 -15.46 13.63
CA HIS A 267 -14.43 -14.70 12.51
C HIS A 267 -14.92 -15.60 11.38
N HIS A 268 -16.23 -15.78 11.30
CA HIS A 268 -16.94 -16.52 10.26
C HIS A 268 -16.75 -15.95 8.84
N ARG A 269 -15.88 -14.97 8.64
CA ARG A 269 -15.68 -14.26 7.35
C ARG A 269 -14.25 -14.24 6.85
N GLN A 270 -13.32 -15.01 7.44
CA GLN A 270 -11.99 -15.11 6.87
C GLN A 270 -12.05 -15.76 5.49
N TYR A 271 -11.39 -15.14 4.54
CA TYR A 271 -11.23 -15.68 3.20
C TYR A 271 -9.75 -15.68 2.81
N MET A 272 -9.39 -16.58 1.90
CA MET A 272 -8.09 -16.63 1.27
C MET A 272 -8.29 -16.28 -0.21
N PRO A 273 -7.81 -15.15 -0.69
CA PRO A 273 -7.98 -14.76 -2.08
C PRO A 273 -7.16 -15.68 -2.99
N ILE A 274 -7.78 -16.11 -4.10
CA ILE A 274 -7.15 -16.90 -5.15
C ILE A 274 -7.46 -16.21 -6.46
N GLU A 275 -6.44 -15.98 -7.28
CA GLU A 275 -6.60 -15.44 -8.61
C GLU A 275 -6.60 -16.56 -9.63
N MET A 276 -7.71 -16.72 -10.36
CA MET A 276 -7.87 -17.75 -11.40
C MET A 276 -7.71 -17.19 -12.81
N SER A 277 -7.91 -15.89 -12.97
CA SER A 277 -7.79 -15.19 -14.26
C SER A 277 -7.56 -13.71 -14.03
N ARG A 278 -6.93 -13.05 -14.98
CA ARG A 278 -6.72 -11.60 -14.99
C ARG A 278 -7.20 -11.01 -16.29
N GLY A 279 -7.87 -9.85 -16.21
CA GLY A 279 -8.50 -9.22 -17.36
C GLY A 279 -9.93 -9.69 -17.60
N CYS A 280 -10.54 -9.13 -18.63
CA CYS A 280 -11.91 -9.39 -19.01
C CYS A 280 -12.03 -9.50 -20.52
N ILE A 281 -12.44 -10.67 -21.03
CA ILE A 281 -12.64 -10.90 -22.48
C ILE A 281 -13.69 -9.94 -23.07
N TRP A 282 -14.70 -9.57 -22.27
CA TRP A 282 -15.72 -8.62 -22.71
C TRP A 282 -15.13 -7.22 -22.86
N GLY A 283 -14.27 -6.80 -21.96
CA GLY A 283 -13.58 -5.51 -22.01
C GLY A 283 -12.62 -5.36 -23.19
N GLN A 284 -12.11 -6.45 -23.76
CA GLN A 284 -11.30 -6.43 -24.99
C GLN A 284 -12.11 -6.06 -26.23
N HIS A 285 -13.41 -6.42 -26.26
CA HIS A 285 -14.28 -6.20 -27.42
C HIS A 285 -15.26 -5.04 -27.24
N LYS A 286 -15.70 -4.82 -26.01
CA LYS A 286 -16.65 -3.75 -25.64
C LYS A 286 -16.27 -3.22 -24.26
N PRO A 287 -15.37 -2.21 -24.17
CA PRO A 287 -14.99 -1.63 -22.90
C PRO A 287 -16.22 -1.12 -22.14
N CYS A 288 -16.31 -1.43 -20.87
CA CYS A 288 -17.35 -0.90 -19.99
C CYS A 288 -17.21 0.62 -19.89
N LEU A 289 -18.33 1.31 -19.95
CA LEU A 289 -18.40 2.77 -19.77
C LEU A 289 -18.58 3.17 -18.28
N LEU A 290 -18.08 2.34 -17.35
CA LEU A 290 -18.15 2.59 -15.90
C LEU A 290 -16.94 3.36 -15.42
#